data_b0b330709d8f65250fcb4951514d4b8a
#
_entry.id   b0b330709d8f65250fcb4951514d4b8a
#
_cell.length_a   1.000
_cell.length_b   1.000
_cell.length_c   1.000
_cell.angle_alpha   90.00
_cell.angle_beta   90.00
_cell.angle_gamma   90.00
#
_symmetry.space_group_name_H-M   'P 1'
#
loop_
_entity.id
_entity.type
_entity.pdbx_description
1 polymer ?
#
loop_
_entity_poly.entity_id
_entity_poly.type
_entity_poly.pdbx_seq_one_letter_code
_entity_poly.pdbx_strand_id
1 'polypeptide(L)'
;QTKNRVQAIGCLLVATALWGSSFVALKFAFAELPPLWVIFGRMALGSLVFLCAWRWRGQLDYRAGDWKYLLGLTICEPCLYFVFEAIALQHTSASQAGMITALLPLLVAVGAFVFLRERITRASLAGFVLAVIGVLWLSLTGETNVHAPAPLLGNFFEFLAMLCAMGYILTLKYLSSRYSA
;
A
#
# COMPACT_ATOMS: atom_id res chain seq x y z
N GLN A 1 -5.94 28.50 -8.74
CA GLN A 1 -5.21 27.25 -9.02
C GLN A 1 -4.11 26.97 -8.00
N THR A 2 -3.30 27.96 -7.60
CA THR A 2 -2.17 27.80 -6.66
C THR A 2 -2.62 27.35 -5.27
N LYS A 3 -3.71 27.90 -4.73
CA LYS A 3 -4.25 27.57 -3.40
C LYS A 3 -4.68 26.08 -3.31
N ASN A 4 -5.38 25.59 -4.34
CA ASN A 4 -5.82 24.18 -4.40
C ASN A 4 -4.61 23.23 -4.51
N ARG A 5 -3.56 23.63 -5.21
CA ARG A 5 -2.32 22.84 -5.33
C ARG A 5 -1.57 22.75 -4.00
N VAL A 6 -1.48 23.85 -3.25
CA VAL A 6 -0.85 23.84 -1.91
C VAL A 6 -1.64 22.98 -0.93
N GLN A 7 -2.97 23.07 -0.95
CA GLN A 7 -3.82 22.24 -0.12
C GLN A 7 -3.66 20.74 -0.46
N ALA A 8 -3.66 20.38 -1.76
CA ALA A 8 -3.45 19.01 -2.20
C ALA A 8 -2.09 18.45 -1.75
N ILE A 9 -1.01 19.24 -1.87
CA ILE A 9 0.32 18.84 -1.38
C ILE A 9 0.31 18.67 0.13
N GLY A 10 -0.31 19.60 0.87
CA GLY A 10 -0.44 19.49 2.33
C GLY A 10 -1.18 18.23 2.77
N CYS A 11 -2.32 17.92 2.14
CA CYS A 11 -3.05 16.67 2.40
C CYS A 11 -2.21 15.42 2.09
N LEU A 12 -1.44 15.45 1.01
CA LEU A 12 -0.59 14.34 0.62
C LEU A 12 0.53 14.11 1.64
N LEU A 13 1.18 15.18 2.11
CA LEU A 13 2.22 15.10 3.13
C LEU A 13 1.68 14.56 4.46
N VAL A 14 0.50 15.01 4.89
CA VAL A 14 -0.15 14.48 6.09
C VAL A 14 -0.51 13.01 5.92
N ALA A 15 -1.08 12.63 4.78
CA ALA A 15 -1.46 11.24 4.51
C ALA A 15 -0.23 10.32 4.51
N THR A 16 0.88 10.72 3.87
CA THR A 16 2.11 9.92 3.85
C THR A 16 2.79 9.85 5.22
N ALA A 17 2.74 10.93 6.01
CA ALA A 17 3.25 10.92 7.38
C ALA A 17 2.43 9.99 8.29
N LEU A 18 1.09 10.03 8.18
CA LEU A 18 0.20 9.11 8.90
C LEU A 18 0.43 7.66 8.48
N TRP A 19 0.60 7.41 7.18
CA TRP A 19 0.87 6.07 6.68
C TRP A 19 2.23 5.56 7.20
N GLY A 20 3.31 6.36 7.06
CA GLY A 20 4.63 5.98 7.58
C GLY A 20 4.65 5.72 9.09
N SER A 21 3.93 6.54 9.88
CA SER A 21 3.81 6.34 11.33
C SER A 21 3.01 5.07 11.70
N SER A 22 2.13 4.60 10.83
CA SER A 22 1.35 3.39 11.07
C SER A 22 2.21 2.13 11.18
N PHE A 23 3.35 2.05 10.48
CA PHE A 23 4.29 0.92 10.61
C PHE A 23 4.86 0.81 12.03
N VAL A 24 5.19 1.93 12.65
CA VAL A 24 5.68 1.97 14.03
C VAL A 24 4.57 1.57 14.99
N ALA A 25 3.36 2.13 14.82
CA ALA A 25 2.21 1.79 15.65
C ALA A 25 1.84 0.30 15.54
N LEU A 26 1.86 -0.27 14.32
CA LEU A 26 1.60 -1.69 14.09
C LEU A 26 2.66 -2.58 14.75
N LYS A 27 3.93 -2.17 14.72
CA LYS A 27 5.02 -2.90 15.36
C LYS A 27 4.78 -3.02 16.87
N PHE A 28 4.35 -1.95 17.52
CA PHE A 28 3.95 -1.99 18.93
C PHE A 28 2.70 -2.84 19.16
N ALA A 29 1.68 -2.70 18.32
CA ALA A 29 0.45 -3.47 18.45
C ALA A 29 0.69 -4.98 18.31
N PHE A 30 1.57 -5.40 17.38
CA PHE A 30 1.92 -6.81 17.18
C PHE A 30 2.80 -7.40 18.29
N ALA A 31 3.43 -6.57 19.10
CA ALA A 31 4.15 -7.02 20.30
C ALA A 31 3.20 -7.47 21.41
N GLU A 32 2.01 -6.86 21.48
CA GLU A 32 1.03 -7.09 22.54
C GLU A 32 -0.16 -7.94 22.10
N LEU A 33 -0.52 -7.90 20.82
CA LEU A 33 -1.73 -8.52 20.28
C LEU A 33 -1.42 -9.42 19.08
N PRO A 34 -2.14 -10.55 18.93
CA PRO A 34 -2.04 -11.36 17.71
C PRO A 34 -2.37 -10.53 16.47
N PRO A 35 -1.59 -10.65 15.38
CA PRO A 35 -1.75 -9.82 14.18
C PRO A 35 -3.16 -9.81 13.59
N LEU A 36 -3.86 -10.96 13.61
CA LEU A 36 -5.23 -11.07 13.09
C LEU A 36 -6.22 -10.18 13.87
N TRP A 37 -6.05 -10.02 15.18
CA TRP A 37 -6.89 -9.13 15.98
C TRP A 37 -6.65 -7.66 15.64
N VAL A 38 -5.39 -7.31 15.38
CA VAL A 38 -5.04 -5.94 14.98
C VAL A 38 -5.62 -5.62 13.60
N ILE A 39 -5.48 -6.55 12.63
CA ILE A 39 -6.07 -6.41 11.29
C ILE A 39 -7.60 -6.29 11.40
N PHE A 40 -8.25 -7.18 12.16
CA PHE A 40 -9.69 -7.13 12.37
C PHE A 40 -10.13 -5.79 12.97
N GLY A 41 -9.45 -5.31 14.01
CA GLY A 41 -9.75 -4.03 14.64
C GLY A 41 -9.63 -2.84 13.66
N ARG A 42 -8.58 -2.81 12.84
CA ARG A 42 -8.41 -1.79 11.77
C ARG A 42 -9.56 -1.82 10.79
N MET A 43 -9.95 -3.02 10.34
CA MET A 43 -11.05 -3.19 9.38
C MET A 43 -12.39 -2.82 9.98
N ALA A 44 -12.66 -3.23 11.22
CA ALA A 44 -13.89 -2.90 11.92
C ALA A 44 -14.05 -1.39 12.13
N LEU A 45 -12.99 -0.72 12.63
CA LEU A 45 -12.99 0.73 12.80
C LEU A 45 -13.15 1.47 11.47
N GLY A 46 -12.40 1.08 10.43
CA GLY A 46 -12.54 1.67 9.10
C GLY A 46 -13.94 1.51 8.53
N SER A 47 -14.51 0.29 8.65
CA SER A 47 -15.89 0.01 8.21
C SER A 47 -16.92 0.84 8.96
N LEU A 48 -16.75 1.03 10.28
CA LEU A 48 -17.62 1.87 11.09
C LEU A 48 -17.59 3.33 10.62
N VAL A 49 -16.41 3.88 10.35
CA VAL A 49 -16.26 5.25 9.81
C VAL A 49 -16.99 5.38 8.47
N PHE A 50 -16.81 4.43 7.56
CA PHE A 50 -17.50 4.44 6.27
C PHE A 50 -19.01 4.27 6.41
N LEU A 51 -19.50 3.46 7.34
CA LEU A 51 -20.93 3.34 7.64
C LEU A 51 -21.50 4.67 8.16
N CYS A 52 -20.79 5.37 9.03
CA CYS A 52 -21.21 6.71 9.48
C CYS A 52 -21.21 7.72 8.33
N ALA A 53 -20.24 7.63 7.43
CA ALA A 53 -20.14 8.50 6.26
C ALA A 53 -21.08 8.10 5.11
N TRP A 54 -21.79 6.98 5.22
CA TRP A 54 -22.67 6.45 4.17
C TRP A 54 -23.70 7.44 3.65
N ARG A 55 -24.18 8.33 4.49
CA ARG A 55 -25.15 9.37 4.14
C ARG A 55 -24.63 10.43 3.17
N TRP A 56 -23.30 10.57 3.08
CA TRP A 56 -22.64 11.57 2.23
C TRP A 56 -22.17 11.00 0.89
N ARG A 57 -22.38 9.71 0.66
CA ARG A 57 -22.01 9.10 -0.62
C ARG A 57 -22.94 9.60 -1.73
N GLY A 58 -22.40 9.84 -2.91
CA GLY A 58 -23.15 10.06 -4.14
C GLY A 58 -23.90 8.80 -4.62
N GLN A 59 -24.70 8.93 -5.66
CA GLN A 59 -25.32 7.78 -6.31
C GLN A 59 -24.25 6.92 -6.97
N LEU A 60 -24.27 5.60 -6.66
CA LEU A 60 -23.39 4.64 -7.29
C LEU A 60 -24.05 4.13 -8.57
N ASP A 61 -23.50 4.52 -9.71
CA ASP A 61 -23.91 3.99 -11.01
C ASP A 61 -23.17 2.66 -11.29
N TYR A 62 -23.62 1.59 -10.60
CA TYR A 62 -22.98 0.27 -10.73
C TYR A 62 -23.24 -0.32 -12.11
N ARG A 63 -22.16 -0.73 -12.81
CA ARG A 63 -22.25 -1.43 -14.09
C ARG A 63 -22.15 -2.93 -13.90
N ALA A 64 -23.08 -3.67 -14.52
CA ALA A 64 -23.06 -5.13 -14.49
C ALA A 64 -21.73 -5.67 -15.02
N GLY A 65 -21.07 -6.57 -14.27
CA GLY A 65 -19.78 -7.17 -14.61
C GLY A 65 -18.57 -6.56 -13.87
N ASP A 66 -18.69 -5.40 -13.24
CA ASP A 66 -17.59 -4.78 -12.50
C ASP A 66 -17.32 -5.46 -11.14
N TRP A 67 -18.21 -6.38 -10.71
CA TRP A 67 -18.02 -7.16 -9.50
C TRP A 67 -16.68 -7.93 -9.46
N LYS A 68 -16.18 -8.37 -10.62
CA LYS A 68 -14.89 -9.06 -10.75
C LYS A 68 -13.72 -8.16 -10.35
N TYR A 69 -13.78 -6.90 -10.77
CA TYR A 69 -12.77 -5.90 -10.41
C TYR A 69 -12.88 -5.51 -8.93
N LEU A 70 -14.11 -5.36 -8.42
CA LEU A 70 -14.34 -5.08 -7.00
C LEU A 70 -13.86 -6.24 -6.12
N LEU A 71 -14.09 -7.49 -6.54
CA LEU A 71 -13.54 -8.66 -5.86
C LEU A 71 -12.02 -8.65 -5.90
N GLY A 72 -11.41 -8.36 -7.05
CA GLY A 72 -9.96 -8.22 -7.19
C GLY A 72 -9.38 -7.13 -6.27
N LEU A 73 -10.04 -5.97 -6.19
CA LEU A 73 -9.67 -4.90 -5.24
C LEU A 73 -9.68 -5.40 -3.81
N THR A 74 -10.76 -6.07 -3.37
CA THR A 74 -10.89 -6.57 -2.00
C THR A 74 -9.89 -7.67 -1.68
N ILE A 75 -9.57 -8.55 -2.63
CA ILE A 75 -8.55 -9.59 -2.44
C ILE A 75 -7.17 -8.96 -2.32
N CYS A 76 -6.82 -8.02 -3.21
CA CYS A 76 -5.53 -7.34 -3.18
C CYS A 76 -5.39 -6.51 -1.89
N GLU A 77 -6.38 -5.68 -1.60
CA GLU A 77 -6.44 -4.82 -0.42
C GLU A 77 -7.91 -4.71 0.03
N PRO A 78 -8.24 -5.07 1.26
CA PRO A 78 -7.36 -5.27 2.42
C PRO A 78 -6.85 -6.72 2.66
N CYS A 79 -7.32 -7.74 1.93
CA CYS A 79 -7.07 -9.12 2.35
C CYS A 79 -5.58 -9.49 2.30
N LEU A 80 -4.98 -9.58 1.11
CA LEU A 80 -3.60 -10.04 0.96
C LEU A 80 -2.59 -9.02 1.48
N TYR A 81 -2.80 -7.75 1.17
CA TYR A 81 -1.91 -6.67 1.61
C TYR A 81 -1.68 -6.70 3.12
N PHE A 82 -2.74 -6.67 3.93
CA PHE A 82 -2.59 -6.61 5.39
C PHE A 82 -2.04 -7.89 6.00
N VAL A 83 -2.31 -9.04 5.38
CA VAL A 83 -1.69 -10.29 5.82
C VAL A 83 -0.18 -10.27 5.57
N PHE A 84 0.25 -9.85 4.38
CA PHE A 84 1.68 -9.76 4.05
C PHE A 84 2.39 -8.68 4.86
N GLU A 85 1.78 -7.50 5.04
CA GLU A 85 2.29 -6.42 5.90
C GLU A 85 2.46 -6.91 7.35
N ALA A 86 1.48 -7.64 7.88
CA ALA A 86 1.55 -8.17 9.23
C ALA A 86 2.68 -9.20 9.41
N ILE A 87 2.86 -10.11 8.44
CA ILE A 87 3.97 -11.05 8.44
C ILE A 87 5.30 -10.30 8.31
N ALA A 88 5.38 -9.34 7.41
CA ALA A 88 6.55 -8.51 7.21
C ALA A 88 7.00 -7.84 8.51
N LEU A 89 6.10 -7.13 9.18
CA LEU A 89 6.40 -6.40 10.42
C LEU A 89 6.73 -7.29 11.62
N GLN A 90 6.40 -8.56 11.60
CA GLN A 90 6.88 -9.51 12.59
C GLN A 90 8.36 -9.87 12.38
N HIS A 91 8.87 -9.80 11.15
CA HIS A 91 10.19 -10.30 10.76
C HIS A 91 11.19 -9.20 10.40
N THR A 92 10.72 -8.00 10.03
CA THR A 92 11.58 -6.85 9.69
C THR A 92 11.28 -5.64 10.55
N SER A 93 12.14 -4.61 10.51
CA SER A 93 11.92 -3.36 11.23
C SER A 93 10.91 -2.47 10.50
N ALA A 94 10.21 -1.59 11.26
CA ALA A 94 9.32 -0.58 10.68
C ALA A 94 10.03 0.34 9.68
N SER A 95 11.32 0.63 9.91
CA SER A 95 12.13 1.43 8.99
C SER A 95 12.37 0.73 7.66
N GLN A 96 12.73 -0.56 7.69
CA GLN A 96 12.94 -1.34 6.46
C GLN A 96 11.64 -1.53 5.68
N ALA A 97 10.54 -1.84 6.36
CA ALA A 97 9.22 -1.91 5.74
C ALA A 97 8.86 -0.58 5.05
N GLY A 98 9.03 0.56 5.73
CA GLY A 98 8.79 1.88 5.15
C GLY A 98 9.65 2.20 3.93
N MET A 99 10.93 1.78 3.90
CA MET A 99 11.79 1.94 2.74
C MET A 99 11.32 1.10 1.54
N ILE A 100 10.84 -0.12 1.77
CA ILE A 100 10.27 -0.97 0.72
C ILE A 100 8.94 -0.39 0.21
N THR A 101 8.12 0.15 1.10
CA THR A 101 6.87 0.84 0.74
C THR A 101 7.11 2.03 -0.19
N ALA A 102 8.25 2.71 -0.07
CA ALA A 102 8.62 3.79 -0.97
C ALA A 102 8.82 3.34 -2.44
N LEU A 103 8.92 2.03 -2.72
CA LEU A 103 8.90 1.50 -4.08
C LEU A 103 7.52 1.57 -4.74
N LEU A 104 6.43 1.71 -3.97
CA LEU A 104 5.07 1.60 -4.48
C LEU A 104 4.77 2.51 -5.69
N PRO A 105 5.13 3.81 -5.69
CA PRO A 105 4.90 4.67 -6.86
C PRO A 105 5.62 4.17 -8.12
N LEU A 106 6.81 3.59 -7.96
CA LEU A 106 7.60 3.04 -9.06
C LEU A 106 7.00 1.72 -9.57
N LEU A 107 6.56 0.84 -8.67
CA LEU A 107 5.83 -0.37 -9.01
C LEU A 107 4.53 -0.05 -9.77
N VAL A 108 3.78 0.95 -9.32
CA VAL A 108 2.57 1.42 -10.01
C VAL A 108 2.90 1.95 -11.40
N ALA A 109 3.99 2.70 -11.58
CA ALA A 109 4.41 3.19 -12.90
C ALA A 109 4.77 2.04 -13.84
N VAL A 110 5.52 1.03 -13.36
CA VAL A 110 5.86 -0.18 -14.14
C VAL A 110 4.61 -0.99 -14.43
N GLY A 111 3.73 -1.20 -13.45
CA GLY A 111 2.46 -1.90 -13.64
C GLY A 111 1.54 -1.18 -14.64
N ALA A 112 1.46 0.14 -14.60
CA ALA A 112 0.70 0.93 -15.57
C ALA A 112 1.28 0.80 -17.00
N PHE A 113 2.60 0.74 -17.13
CA PHE A 113 3.24 0.47 -18.42
C PHE A 113 2.88 -0.91 -18.95
N VAL A 114 2.95 -1.95 -18.13
CA VAL A 114 2.72 -3.35 -18.53
C VAL A 114 1.23 -3.61 -18.80
N PHE A 115 0.35 -3.22 -17.88
CA PHE A 115 -1.07 -3.59 -17.91
C PHE A 115 -1.96 -2.56 -18.60
N LEU A 116 -1.66 -1.26 -18.40
CA LEU A 116 -2.45 -0.17 -18.99
C LEU A 116 -1.82 0.42 -20.26
N ARG A 117 -0.66 -0.09 -20.68
CA ARG A 117 0.11 0.36 -21.85
C ARG A 117 0.45 1.86 -21.80
N GLU A 118 0.62 2.40 -20.62
CA GLU A 118 1.07 3.78 -20.42
C GLU A 118 2.56 3.92 -20.74
N ARG A 119 2.98 5.11 -21.15
CA ARG A 119 4.39 5.35 -21.46
C ARG A 119 5.18 5.57 -20.17
N ILE A 120 6.25 4.80 -19.97
CA ILE A 120 7.22 5.04 -18.90
C ILE A 120 8.38 5.86 -19.45
N THR A 121 8.87 6.82 -18.67
CA THR A 121 10.06 7.60 -19.05
C THR A 121 11.33 6.81 -18.74
N ARG A 122 12.43 7.09 -19.49
CA ARG A 122 13.73 6.47 -19.20
C ARG A 122 14.23 6.82 -17.78
N ALA A 123 13.94 8.04 -17.31
CA ALA A 123 14.27 8.46 -15.96
C ALA A 123 13.50 7.65 -14.89
N SER A 124 12.21 7.38 -15.11
CA SER A 124 11.42 6.54 -14.19
C SER A 124 11.93 5.11 -14.16
N LEU A 125 12.33 4.54 -15.33
CA LEU A 125 12.89 3.20 -15.39
C LEU A 125 14.25 3.12 -14.67
N ALA A 126 15.14 4.09 -14.88
CA ALA A 126 16.41 4.18 -14.18
C ALA A 126 16.22 4.33 -12.67
N GLY A 127 15.27 5.16 -12.22
CA GLY A 127 14.90 5.32 -10.82
C GLY A 127 14.37 4.01 -10.22
N PHE A 128 13.57 3.25 -10.97
CA PHE A 128 13.08 1.93 -10.53
C PHE A 128 14.23 0.94 -10.33
N VAL A 129 15.13 0.82 -11.30
CA VAL A 129 16.31 -0.07 -11.21
C VAL A 129 17.17 0.30 -10.00
N LEU A 130 17.45 1.60 -9.81
CA LEU A 130 18.23 2.07 -8.66
C LEU A 130 17.55 1.76 -7.33
N ALA A 131 16.23 1.96 -7.25
CA ALA A 131 15.45 1.67 -6.05
C ALA A 131 15.42 0.16 -5.73
N VAL A 132 15.28 -0.70 -6.75
CA VAL A 132 15.35 -2.17 -6.58
C VAL A 132 16.74 -2.58 -6.07
N ILE A 133 17.81 -2.04 -6.63
CA ILE A 133 19.17 -2.29 -6.15
C ILE A 133 19.31 -1.87 -4.68
N GLY A 134 18.81 -0.69 -4.31
CA GLY A 134 18.82 -0.20 -2.92
C GLY A 134 18.08 -1.12 -1.96
N VAL A 135 16.88 -1.59 -2.33
CA VAL A 135 16.11 -2.52 -1.50
C VAL A 135 16.79 -3.89 -1.39
N LEU A 136 17.36 -4.40 -2.47
CA LEU A 136 18.14 -5.64 -2.42
C LEU A 136 19.35 -5.50 -1.50
N TRP A 137 20.11 -4.42 -1.63
CA TRP A 137 21.22 -4.13 -0.74
C TRP A 137 20.79 -4.07 0.71
N LEU A 138 19.76 -3.29 1.02
CA LEU A 138 19.17 -3.19 2.37
C LEU A 138 18.77 -4.56 2.92
N SER A 139 18.14 -5.40 2.09
CA SER A 139 17.66 -6.72 2.51
C SER A 139 18.81 -7.72 2.77
N LEU A 140 19.88 -7.63 2.00
CA LEU A 140 21.05 -8.51 2.14
C LEU A 140 21.99 -8.09 3.27
N THR A 141 22.04 -6.80 3.60
CA THR A 141 22.91 -6.25 4.67
C THR A 141 22.17 -6.04 5.99
N GLY A 142 20.86 -6.33 6.03
CA GLY A 142 20.05 -6.17 7.23
C GLY A 142 20.51 -7.12 8.35
N GLU A 143 20.90 -6.53 9.50
CA GLU A 143 21.29 -7.29 10.68
C GLU A 143 20.07 -7.84 11.41
N THR A 144 20.18 -9.08 11.88
CA THR A 144 19.15 -9.71 12.72
C THR A 144 19.24 -9.14 14.14
N ASN A 145 18.08 -8.71 14.66
CA ASN A 145 17.95 -8.24 16.04
C ASN A 145 16.56 -8.57 16.59
N VAL A 146 16.30 -8.24 17.86
CA VAL A 146 15.01 -8.52 18.52
C VAL A 146 13.81 -7.92 17.77
N HIS A 147 14.00 -6.79 17.09
CA HIS A 147 12.94 -6.11 16.33
C HIS A 147 12.88 -6.54 14.85
N ALA A 148 13.87 -7.27 14.37
CA ALA A 148 13.96 -7.78 13.00
C ALA A 148 14.63 -9.17 13.02
N PRO A 149 13.91 -10.22 13.47
CA PRO A 149 14.50 -11.55 13.63
C PRO A 149 14.84 -12.24 12.30
N ALA A 150 14.17 -11.88 11.21
CA ALA A 150 14.41 -12.42 9.88
C ALA A 150 14.20 -11.35 8.79
N PRO A 151 15.09 -10.34 8.68
CA PRO A 151 14.86 -9.16 7.84
C PRO A 151 14.58 -9.51 6.37
N LEU A 152 15.32 -10.46 5.81
CA LEU A 152 15.13 -10.88 4.41
C LEU A 152 13.72 -11.42 4.15
N LEU A 153 13.21 -12.26 5.06
CA LEU A 153 11.86 -12.80 4.97
C LEU A 153 10.81 -11.70 5.13
N GLY A 154 10.99 -10.82 6.12
CA GLY A 154 10.09 -9.68 6.34
C GLY A 154 10.06 -8.74 5.14
N ASN A 155 11.21 -8.40 4.58
CA ASN A 155 11.34 -7.55 3.41
C ASN A 155 10.69 -8.17 2.16
N PHE A 156 10.79 -9.50 2.01
CA PHE A 156 10.11 -10.22 0.93
C PHE A 156 8.58 -10.13 1.07
N PHE A 157 8.02 -10.33 2.26
CA PHE A 157 6.58 -10.19 2.48
C PHE A 157 6.10 -8.74 2.31
N GLU A 158 6.90 -7.77 2.73
CA GLU A 158 6.58 -6.35 2.46
C GLU A 158 6.55 -6.05 0.96
N PHE A 159 7.48 -6.60 0.20
CA PHE A 159 7.46 -6.47 -1.25
C PHE A 159 6.21 -7.11 -1.88
N LEU A 160 5.77 -8.28 -1.38
CA LEU A 160 4.50 -8.88 -1.82
C LEU A 160 3.29 -8.00 -1.48
N ALA A 161 3.29 -7.36 -0.30
CA ALA A 161 2.26 -6.39 0.06
C ALA A 161 2.23 -5.23 -0.95
N MET A 162 3.39 -4.70 -1.35
CA MET A 162 3.48 -3.64 -2.36
C MET A 162 2.98 -4.09 -3.74
N LEU A 163 3.17 -5.34 -4.13
CA LEU A 163 2.58 -5.88 -5.36
C LEU A 163 1.04 -5.94 -5.27
N CYS A 164 0.50 -6.29 -4.12
CA CYS A 164 -0.96 -6.25 -3.88
C CYS A 164 -1.48 -4.80 -3.95
N ALA A 165 -0.81 -3.84 -3.29
CA ALA A 165 -1.16 -2.43 -3.35
C ALA A 165 -1.09 -1.87 -4.79
N MET A 166 -0.07 -2.26 -5.57
CA MET A 166 0.01 -1.92 -6.99
C MET A 166 -1.21 -2.46 -7.75
N GLY A 167 -1.56 -3.73 -7.56
CA GLY A 167 -2.74 -4.34 -8.20
C GLY A 167 -4.04 -3.61 -7.84
N TYR A 168 -4.20 -3.24 -6.57
CA TYR A 168 -5.32 -2.42 -6.09
C TYR A 168 -5.36 -1.06 -6.81
N ILE A 169 -4.26 -0.31 -6.81
CA ILE A 169 -4.20 1.03 -7.41
C ILE A 169 -4.48 0.99 -8.92
N LEU A 170 -3.92 0.02 -9.64
CA LEU A 170 -4.14 -0.12 -11.08
C LEU A 170 -5.60 -0.48 -11.40
N THR A 171 -6.20 -1.37 -10.62
CA THR A 171 -7.60 -1.76 -10.78
C THR A 171 -8.52 -0.59 -10.43
N LEU A 172 -8.22 0.16 -9.35
CA LEU A 172 -8.95 1.38 -8.98
C LEU A 172 -8.85 2.44 -10.08
N LYS A 173 -7.66 2.65 -10.65
CA LYS A 173 -7.44 3.58 -11.76
C LYS A 173 -8.27 3.17 -12.99
N TYR A 174 -8.29 1.90 -13.33
CA TYR A 174 -9.11 1.38 -14.42
C TYR A 174 -10.61 1.62 -14.17
N LEU A 175 -11.09 1.32 -12.97
CA LEU A 175 -12.49 1.56 -12.60
C LEU A 175 -12.83 3.06 -12.58
N SER A 176 -11.98 3.91 -12.01
CA SER A 176 -12.23 5.35 -11.93
C SER A 176 -12.34 6.03 -13.29
N SER A 177 -11.76 5.46 -14.34
CA SER A 177 -11.95 5.95 -15.72
C SER A 177 -13.33 5.62 -16.29
N ARG A 178 -14.07 4.68 -15.69
CA ARG A 178 -15.40 4.22 -16.11
C ARG A 178 -16.55 4.87 -15.35
N TYR A 179 -16.25 5.42 -14.17
CA TYR A 179 -17.21 6.09 -13.31
C TYR A 179 -16.86 7.58 -13.25
N SER A 180 -17.82 8.46 -13.55
CA SER A 180 -17.63 9.90 -13.33
C SER A 180 -17.59 10.16 -11.83
N ALA A 181 -16.63 10.97 -11.41
CA ALA A 181 -16.55 11.46 -10.05
C ALA A 181 -17.64 12.50 -9.78
#